data_5c42d8b1adb39048a368af59d06458c7
#
_entry.id   5c42d8b1adb39048a368af59d06458c7
#
_cell.length_a   1.000
_cell.length_b   1.000
_cell.length_c   1.000
_cell.angle_alpha   90.00
_cell.angle_beta   90.00
_cell.angle_gamma   90.00
#
_symmetry.space_group_name_H-M   'P 1'
#
loop_
_entity.id
_entity.type
_entity.pdbx_description
1 polymer ?
#
loop_
_entity_poly.entity_id
_entity_poly.type
_entity_poly.pdbx_seq_one_letter_code
_entity_poly.pdbx_strand_id
1 'polypeptide(L)'
;MKKILVVEDVDLNRELVVQLLEDRYEVTEAVNGKEGLELAERERPDLILMDLSLPVMDGWEATRRLKAHDELKSIPIIALTAHAMVGDEDKALAAGCDDYLVKPLDENELYAKVAKYLE
;
A
#
# COMPACT_ATOMS: atom_id res chain seq x y z
N MET A 1 -14.85 11.13 -3.41
CA MET A 1 -14.37 9.82 -2.91
C MET A 1 -12.93 9.93 -2.45
N LYS A 2 -12.60 9.19 -1.42
CA LYS A 2 -11.20 9.08 -0.99
C LYS A 2 -10.39 8.33 -2.04
N LYS A 3 -9.11 8.66 -2.14
CA LYS A 3 -8.20 8.08 -3.13
C LYS A 3 -7.27 7.06 -2.50
N ILE A 4 -7.16 5.90 -3.14
CA ILE A 4 -6.25 4.84 -2.72
C ILE A 4 -5.27 4.53 -3.85
N LEU A 5 -3.97 4.51 -3.54
CA LEU A 5 -2.94 4.06 -4.47
C LEU A 5 -2.60 2.61 -4.12
N VAL A 6 -2.71 1.71 -5.10
CA VAL A 6 -2.34 0.30 -4.95
C VAL A 6 -1.04 0.06 -5.71
N VAL A 7 0.00 -0.36 -5.01
CA VAL A 7 1.30 -0.67 -5.61
C VAL A 7 1.54 -2.18 -5.51
N GLU A 8 1.38 -2.87 -6.63
CA GLU A 8 1.44 -4.32 -6.74
C GLU A 8 1.87 -4.71 -8.15
N ASP A 9 2.92 -5.54 -8.26
CA ASP A 9 3.47 -5.91 -9.57
C ASP A 9 2.71 -7.06 -10.27
N VAL A 10 2.04 -7.92 -9.52
CA VAL A 10 1.30 -9.04 -10.09
C VAL A 10 -0.08 -8.59 -10.53
N ASP A 11 -0.35 -8.64 -11.84
CA ASP A 11 -1.60 -8.13 -12.42
C ASP A 11 -2.83 -8.70 -11.76
N LEU A 12 -2.87 -10.02 -11.56
CA LEU A 12 -4.04 -10.68 -10.99
C LEU A 12 -4.31 -10.21 -9.55
N ASN A 13 -3.25 -10.09 -8.74
CA ASN A 13 -3.37 -9.61 -7.36
C ASN A 13 -3.81 -8.16 -7.32
N ARG A 14 -3.26 -7.32 -8.20
CA ARG A 14 -3.62 -5.92 -8.28
C ARG A 14 -5.07 -5.74 -8.69
N GLU A 15 -5.51 -6.48 -9.71
CA GLU A 15 -6.90 -6.44 -10.17
C GLU A 15 -7.88 -6.83 -9.08
N LEU A 16 -7.55 -7.86 -8.30
CA LEU A 16 -8.39 -8.30 -7.19
C LEU A 16 -8.60 -7.19 -6.16
N VAL A 17 -7.52 -6.54 -5.76
CA VAL A 17 -7.59 -5.44 -4.78
C VAL A 17 -8.40 -4.28 -5.35
N VAL A 18 -8.17 -3.92 -6.60
CA VAL A 18 -8.90 -2.84 -7.26
C VAL A 18 -10.40 -3.15 -7.29
N GLN A 19 -10.78 -4.36 -7.68
CA GLN A 19 -12.19 -4.77 -7.73
C GLN A 19 -12.88 -4.69 -6.37
N LEU A 20 -12.16 -5.03 -5.30
CA LEU A 20 -12.71 -4.98 -3.96
C LEU A 20 -12.94 -3.55 -3.47
N LEU A 21 -12.17 -2.59 -3.97
CA LEU A 21 -12.17 -1.22 -3.45
C LEU A 21 -12.85 -0.19 -4.37
N GLU A 22 -12.93 -0.44 -5.66
CA GLU A 22 -13.35 0.58 -6.64
C GLU A 22 -14.78 1.07 -6.49
N ASP A 23 -15.66 0.30 -5.85
CA ASP A 23 -17.04 0.72 -5.62
C ASP A 23 -17.15 1.81 -4.56
N ARG A 24 -16.16 1.94 -3.68
CA ARG A 24 -16.19 2.86 -2.56
C ARG A 24 -15.11 3.93 -2.60
N TYR A 25 -14.06 3.71 -3.36
CA TYR A 25 -12.87 4.57 -3.40
C TYR A 25 -12.41 4.79 -4.82
N GLU A 26 -11.71 5.88 -5.04
CA GLU A 26 -11.04 6.14 -6.31
C GLU A 26 -9.68 5.45 -6.24
N VAL A 27 -9.44 4.47 -7.10
CA VAL A 27 -8.23 3.65 -7.03
C VAL A 27 -7.27 3.96 -8.19
N THR A 28 -6.01 4.21 -7.85
CA THR A 28 -4.92 4.41 -8.81
C THR A 28 -3.96 3.23 -8.64
N GLU A 29 -3.39 2.75 -9.73
CA GLU A 29 -2.54 1.56 -9.74
C GLU A 29 -1.10 1.88 -10.12
N ALA A 30 -0.15 1.21 -9.46
CA ALA A 30 1.27 1.26 -9.81
C ALA A 30 1.82 -0.17 -9.81
N VAL A 31 2.79 -0.45 -10.67
CA VAL A 31 3.33 -1.80 -10.86
C VAL A 31 4.69 -2.01 -10.19
N ASN A 32 5.30 -0.96 -9.68
CA ASN A 32 6.57 -1.05 -8.94
C ASN A 32 6.70 0.14 -7.99
N GLY A 33 7.72 0.10 -7.13
CA GLY A 33 7.93 1.13 -6.13
C GLY A 33 8.22 2.51 -6.70
N LYS A 34 8.95 2.57 -7.81
CA LYS A 34 9.28 3.84 -8.45
C LYS A 34 8.03 4.52 -8.98
N GLU A 35 7.20 3.76 -9.70
CA GLU A 35 5.92 4.28 -10.21
C GLU A 35 5.01 4.68 -9.06
N GLY A 36 5.01 3.89 -7.98
CA GLY A 36 4.25 4.22 -6.78
C GLY A 36 4.65 5.56 -6.17
N LEU A 37 5.95 5.85 -6.09
CA LEU A 37 6.43 7.14 -5.59
C LEU A 37 5.99 8.29 -6.50
N GLU A 38 6.12 8.12 -7.82
CA GLU A 38 5.73 9.14 -8.78
C GLU A 38 4.24 9.44 -8.70
N LEU A 39 3.42 8.40 -8.61
CA LEU A 39 1.97 8.58 -8.50
C LEU A 39 1.57 9.19 -7.16
N ALA A 40 2.25 8.82 -6.07
CA ALA A 40 1.97 9.41 -4.77
C ALA A 40 2.25 10.93 -4.78
N GLU A 41 3.32 11.35 -5.42
CA GLU A 41 3.65 12.77 -5.55
C GLU A 41 2.63 13.52 -6.38
N ARG A 42 2.17 12.91 -7.47
CA ARG A 42 1.24 13.55 -8.41
C ARG A 42 -0.20 13.55 -7.91
N GLU A 43 -0.66 12.41 -7.41
CA GLU A 43 -2.07 12.22 -7.07
C GLU A 43 -2.41 12.51 -5.60
N ARG A 44 -1.43 12.49 -4.72
CA ARG A 44 -1.62 12.71 -3.28
C ARG A 44 -2.75 11.86 -2.72
N PRO A 45 -2.63 10.52 -2.76
CA PRO A 45 -3.68 9.63 -2.28
C PRO A 45 -3.91 9.78 -0.78
N ASP A 46 -5.08 9.34 -0.33
CA ASP A 46 -5.43 9.34 1.09
C ASP A 46 -4.90 8.10 1.81
N LEU A 47 -4.58 7.04 1.05
CA LEU A 47 -4.05 5.79 1.59
C LEU A 47 -3.22 5.10 0.50
N ILE A 48 -2.16 4.41 0.90
CA ILE A 48 -1.33 3.60 -0.01
C ILE A 48 -1.34 2.16 0.48
N LEU A 49 -1.65 1.23 -0.43
CA LEU A 49 -1.46 -0.20 -0.22
C LEU A 49 -0.19 -0.59 -0.95
N MET A 50 0.84 -1.00 -0.20
CA MET A 50 2.19 -1.19 -0.73
C MET A 50 2.65 -2.64 -0.59
N ASP A 51 2.80 -3.34 -1.73
CA ASP A 51 3.44 -4.66 -1.72
C ASP A 51 4.91 -4.49 -1.37
N LEU A 52 5.42 -5.31 -0.47
CA LEU A 52 6.81 -5.23 -0.03
C LEU A 52 7.78 -5.93 -0.97
N SER A 53 7.32 -6.83 -1.84
CA SER A 53 8.15 -7.62 -2.76
C SER A 53 8.02 -7.12 -4.20
N LEU A 54 8.43 -5.88 -4.45
CA LEU A 54 8.29 -5.25 -5.76
C LEU A 54 9.59 -5.29 -6.58
N PRO A 55 9.49 -5.33 -7.93
CA PRO A 55 10.67 -5.16 -8.78
C PRO A 55 11.08 -3.69 -8.85
N VAL A 56 12.26 -3.42 -9.37
CA VAL A 56 12.86 -2.09 -9.61
C VAL A 56 13.18 -1.38 -8.29
N MET A 57 12.17 -1.08 -7.50
CA MET A 57 12.32 -0.53 -6.16
C MET A 57 11.32 -1.27 -5.28
N ASP A 58 11.80 -1.99 -4.27
CA ASP A 58 10.93 -2.77 -3.40
C ASP A 58 10.08 -1.89 -2.48
N GLY A 59 9.06 -2.50 -1.88
CA GLY A 59 8.13 -1.77 -1.04
C GLY A 59 8.75 -1.18 0.23
N TRP A 60 9.82 -1.78 0.74
CA TRP A 60 10.56 -1.26 1.90
C TRP A 60 11.20 0.08 1.58
N GLU A 61 11.92 0.13 0.45
CA GLU A 61 12.60 1.34 0.01
C GLU A 61 11.60 2.42 -0.36
N ALA A 62 10.54 2.06 -1.08
CA ALA A 62 9.49 3.01 -1.44
C ALA A 62 8.84 3.61 -0.19
N THR A 63 8.56 2.78 0.81
CA THR A 63 7.98 3.25 2.07
C THR A 63 8.90 4.23 2.79
N ARG A 64 10.20 3.89 2.87
CA ARG A 64 11.17 4.79 3.50
C ARG A 64 11.22 6.15 2.81
N ARG A 65 11.21 6.15 1.47
CA ARG A 65 11.24 7.39 0.70
C ARG A 65 9.98 8.23 0.89
N LEU A 66 8.82 7.57 0.90
CA LEU A 66 7.56 8.26 1.15
C LEU A 66 7.54 8.92 2.53
N LYS A 67 8.00 8.20 3.55
CA LYS A 67 8.02 8.71 4.92
C LYS A 67 9.09 9.77 5.16
N ALA A 68 10.09 9.83 4.30
CA ALA A 68 11.11 10.88 4.34
C ALA A 68 10.68 12.16 3.60
N HIS A 69 9.61 12.11 2.81
CA HIS A 69 9.13 13.23 2.02
C HIS A 69 8.12 14.05 2.83
N ASP A 70 8.43 15.31 3.11
CA ASP A 70 7.61 16.14 4.00
C ASP A 70 6.13 16.21 3.63
N GLU A 71 5.83 16.22 2.34
CA GLU A 71 4.44 16.33 1.88
C GLU A 71 3.69 14.99 1.84
N LEU A 72 4.42 13.87 1.87
CA LEU A 72 3.83 12.54 1.73
C LEU A 72 3.87 11.70 3.01
N LYS A 73 4.68 12.10 3.97
CA LYS A 73 4.92 11.28 5.18
C LYS A 73 3.67 11.06 6.04
N SER A 74 2.66 11.90 5.90
CA SER A 74 1.42 11.75 6.67
C SER A 74 0.42 10.80 6.02
N ILE A 75 0.65 10.38 4.78
CA ILE A 75 -0.24 9.44 4.09
C ILE A 75 -0.06 8.06 4.72
N PRO A 76 -1.13 7.42 5.24
CA PRO A 76 -1.00 6.08 5.82
C PRO A 76 -0.63 5.05 4.76
N ILE A 77 0.25 4.13 5.12
CA ILE A 77 0.71 3.05 4.25
C ILE A 77 0.42 1.72 4.92
N ILE A 78 -0.35 0.87 4.24
CA ILE A 78 -0.61 -0.50 4.67
C ILE A 78 0.26 -1.41 3.82
N ALA A 79 1.19 -2.13 4.45
CA ALA A 79 2.06 -3.05 3.76
C ALA A 79 1.31 -4.33 3.40
N LEU A 80 1.55 -4.84 2.19
CA LEU A 80 1.03 -6.15 1.76
C LEU A 80 2.22 -7.11 1.75
N THR A 81 2.14 -8.18 2.53
CA THR A 81 3.24 -9.13 2.65
C THR A 81 2.80 -10.56 2.39
N ALA A 82 3.64 -11.34 1.70
CA ALA A 82 3.39 -12.75 1.44
C ALA A 82 3.83 -13.62 2.63
N HIS A 83 4.57 -13.06 3.57
CA HIS A 83 5.16 -13.81 4.68
C HIS A 83 4.71 -13.26 6.03
N ALA A 84 4.13 -14.14 6.84
CA ALA A 84 3.74 -13.82 8.22
C ALA A 84 4.78 -14.38 9.20
N MET A 85 6.06 -14.23 8.88
CA MET A 85 7.13 -14.71 9.75
C MET A 85 7.34 -13.76 10.92
N VAL A 86 7.79 -14.32 12.04
CA VAL A 86 8.11 -13.52 13.22
C VAL A 86 9.11 -12.42 12.84
N GLY A 87 8.77 -11.18 13.11
CA GLY A 87 9.62 -10.04 12.82
C GLY A 87 9.29 -9.28 11.55
N ASP A 88 8.50 -9.85 10.61
CA ASP A 88 8.14 -9.16 9.37
C ASP A 88 7.25 -7.95 9.65
N GLU A 89 6.33 -8.08 10.60
CA GLU A 89 5.49 -6.96 11.03
C GLU A 89 6.34 -5.83 11.60
N ASP A 90 7.29 -6.18 12.45
CA ASP A 90 8.18 -5.20 13.07
C ASP A 90 9.02 -4.49 12.04
N LYS A 91 9.49 -5.21 11.01
CA LYS A 91 10.24 -4.63 9.91
C LYS A 91 9.40 -3.66 9.10
N ALA A 92 8.14 -4.01 8.81
CA ALA A 92 7.23 -3.15 8.08
C ALA A 92 6.98 -1.84 8.85
N LEU A 93 6.70 -1.96 10.14
CA LEU A 93 6.49 -0.79 10.98
C LEU A 93 7.76 0.05 11.12
N ALA A 94 8.92 -0.59 11.25
CA ALA A 94 10.21 0.11 11.34
C ALA A 94 10.55 0.85 10.04
N ALA A 95 10.09 0.36 8.88
CA ALA A 95 10.28 1.05 7.60
C ALA A 95 9.33 2.25 7.45
N GLY A 96 8.32 2.36 8.32
CA GLY A 96 7.39 3.48 8.31
C GLY A 96 5.96 3.13 7.90
N CYS A 97 5.66 1.84 7.68
CA CYS A 97 4.28 1.42 7.40
C CYS A 97 3.42 1.62 8.65
N ASP A 98 2.19 2.03 8.44
CA ASP A 98 1.25 2.27 9.53
C ASP A 98 0.52 1.00 9.94
N ASP A 99 0.40 0.04 9.02
CA ASP A 99 -0.26 -1.24 9.27
C ASP A 99 0.23 -2.25 8.23
N TYR A 100 -0.28 -3.48 8.30
CA TYR A 100 0.08 -4.51 7.32
C TYR A 100 -1.08 -5.48 7.12
N LEU A 101 -1.06 -6.20 5.97
CA LEU A 101 -1.97 -7.27 5.64
C LEU A 101 -1.17 -8.42 5.05
N VAL A 102 -1.49 -9.65 5.44
CA VAL A 102 -0.80 -10.85 4.96
C VAL A 102 -1.58 -11.45 3.78
N LYS A 103 -0.86 -11.83 2.72
CA LYS A 103 -1.45 -12.50 1.57
C LYS A 103 -1.63 -14.00 1.86
N PRO A 104 -2.67 -14.65 1.32
CA PRO A 104 -3.73 -14.09 0.51
C PRO A 104 -4.63 -13.17 1.34
N LEU A 105 -5.07 -12.07 0.74
CA LEU A 105 -5.83 -11.06 1.47
C LEU A 105 -7.22 -11.55 1.83
N ASP A 106 -7.60 -11.35 3.09
CA ASP A 106 -8.97 -11.56 3.54
C ASP A 106 -9.75 -10.30 3.21
N GLU A 107 -10.84 -10.45 2.50
CA GLU A 107 -11.68 -9.34 2.04
C GLU A 107 -12.18 -8.48 3.20
N ASN A 108 -12.68 -9.12 4.25
CA ASN A 108 -13.21 -8.41 5.41
C ASN A 108 -12.12 -7.65 6.17
N GLU A 109 -10.95 -8.26 6.30
CA GLU A 109 -9.80 -7.62 6.94
C GLU A 109 -9.32 -6.42 6.14
N LEU A 110 -9.28 -6.54 4.80
CA LEU A 110 -8.93 -5.44 3.92
C LEU A 110 -9.89 -4.27 4.11
N TYR A 111 -11.19 -4.53 4.06
CA TYR A 111 -12.19 -3.47 4.24
C TYR A 111 -12.08 -2.81 5.60
N ALA A 112 -11.89 -3.60 6.65
CA ALA A 112 -11.79 -3.07 8.01
C ALA A 112 -10.59 -2.15 8.18
N LYS A 113 -9.42 -2.56 7.67
CA LYS A 113 -8.21 -1.74 7.78
C LYS A 113 -8.26 -0.49 6.92
N VAL A 114 -8.79 -0.59 5.70
CA VAL A 114 -8.96 0.58 4.85
C VAL A 114 -9.90 1.58 5.51
N ALA A 115 -11.03 1.12 6.03
CA ALA A 115 -11.98 1.98 6.71
C ALA A 115 -11.38 2.65 7.96
N LYS A 116 -10.53 1.94 8.68
CA LYS A 116 -9.86 2.47 9.87
C LYS A 116 -9.08 3.75 9.56
N TYR A 117 -8.48 3.82 8.39
CA TYR A 117 -7.64 4.98 8.00
C TYR A 117 -8.38 6.03 7.19
N LEU A 118 -9.50 5.69 6.56
CA LEU A 118 -10.22 6.59 5.66
C LEU A 118 -11.60 7.04 6.17
N GLU A 119 -12.11 6.38 7.18
CA GLU A 119 -13.48 6.68 7.67
C GLU A 119 -13.55 6.95 9.17
#